data_5055c76684d272530ae1501c53b2e8ea
#
_entry.id   5055c76684d272530ae1501c53b2e8ea
#
_cell.length_a   1.000
_cell.length_b   1.000
_cell.length_c   1.000
_cell.angle_alpha   90.00
_cell.angle_beta   90.00
_cell.angle_gamma   90.00
#
_symmetry.space_group_name_H-M   'P 1'
#
loop_
_entity.id
_entity.type
_entity.pdbx_description
1 polymer ?
#
loop_
_entity_poly.entity_id
_entity_poly.type
_entity_poly.pdbx_seq_one_letter_code
_entity_poly.pdbx_strand_id
1 'polypeptide(L)'
;MSKPKYTVEDVRKAVSENLSIAGVLRQLGLKPIGGNYRTINRLIADQAIDTSHFTGQGWNVGLKFHPKQELTDAVIFVENSNYKCSWRLRERYKKLTGKTTCACCGLSEWRGQPIPLEIHHINGDNRDNRISNLTLLCPNCHAQTDNYRGKGRKGD
;
A
#
# COMPACT_ATOMS: atom_id res chain seq x y z
N MET A 1 -34.00 19.57 -1.16
CA MET A 1 -33.20 18.44 -1.71
C MET A 1 -32.63 18.89 -3.06
N SER A 2 -31.32 18.94 -3.22
CA SER A 2 -30.70 19.27 -4.52
C SER A 2 -31.03 18.17 -5.54
N LYS A 3 -31.43 18.55 -6.75
CA LYS A 3 -31.70 17.62 -7.85
C LYS A 3 -30.45 16.78 -8.13
N PRO A 4 -30.57 15.46 -8.38
CA PRO A 4 -29.45 14.65 -8.79
C PRO A 4 -28.82 15.23 -10.06
N LYS A 5 -27.48 15.20 -10.17
CA LYS A 5 -26.72 15.75 -11.30
C LYS A 5 -26.81 14.88 -12.57
N TYR A 6 -27.62 13.82 -12.58
CA TYR A 6 -27.78 12.86 -13.68
C TYR A 6 -29.25 12.47 -13.83
N THR A 7 -29.63 12.09 -15.04
CA THR A 7 -30.98 11.62 -15.40
C THR A 7 -31.00 10.09 -15.43
N VAL A 8 -32.18 9.49 -15.55
CA VAL A 8 -32.35 8.05 -15.75
C VAL A 8 -31.65 7.59 -17.05
N GLU A 9 -31.75 8.40 -18.11
CA GLU A 9 -31.09 8.12 -19.39
C GLU A 9 -29.57 8.10 -19.28
N ASP A 10 -28.99 9.02 -18.49
CA ASP A 10 -27.56 9.02 -18.21
C ASP A 10 -27.14 7.71 -17.51
N VAL A 11 -27.97 7.21 -16.58
CA VAL A 11 -27.70 5.94 -15.91
C VAL A 11 -27.83 4.77 -16.86
N ARG A 12 -28.85 4.71 -17.75
CA ARG A 12 -28.97 3.66 -18.77
C ARG A 12 -27.75 3.61 -19.68
N LYS A 13 -27.34 4.76 -20.18
CA LYS A 13 -26.14 4.89 -21.00
C LYS A 13 -24.89 4.44 -20.25
N ALA A 14 -24.70 4.93 -19.01
CA ALA A 14 -23.57 4.55 -18.21
C ALA A 14 -23.55 3.04 -17.90
N VAL A 15 -24.70 2.40 -17.69
CA VAL A 15 -24.79 0.95 -17.48
C VAL A 15 -24.39 0.20 -18.74
N SER A 16 -24.87 0.59 -19.91
CA SER A 16 -24.54 -0.10 -21.18
C SER A 16 -23.06 0.01 -21.57
N GLU A 17 -22.35 1.06 -21.12
CA GLU A 17 -20.96 1.32 -21.45
C GLU A 17 -19.96 0.80 -20.41
N ASN A 18 -20.43 0.29 -19.27
CA ASN A 18 -19.56 -0.17 -18.18
C ASN A 18 -19.84 -1.63 -17.79
N LEU A 19 -18.83 -2.27 -17.22
CA LEU A 19 -18.91 -3.66 -16.75
C LEU A 19 -19.09 -3.77 -15.21
N SER A 20 -19.32 -2.65 -14.53
CA SER A 20 -19.49 -2.63 -13.07
C SER A 20 -20.17 -1.36 -12.58
N ILE A 21 -20.86 -1.44 -11.43
CA ILE A 21 -21.44 -0.27 -10.75
C ILE A 21 -20.41 0.81 -10.44
N ALA A 22 -19.17 0.42 -10.11
CA ALA A 22 -18.08 1.38 -9.88
C ALA A 22 -17.75 2.19 -11.13
N GLY A 23 -17.78 1.56 -12.31
CA GLY A 23 -17.62 2.23 -13.61
C GLY A 23 -18.75 3.23 -13.85
N VAL A 24 -19.99 2.78 -13.69
CA VAL A 24 -21.19 3.63 -13.81
C VAL A 24 -21.08 4.88 -12.92
N LEU A 25 -20.74 4.70 -11.65
CA LEU A 25 -20.58 5.82 -10.72
C LEU A 25 -19.52 6.83 -11.18
N ARG A 26 -18.34 6.36 -11.64
CA ARG A 26 -17.29 7.25 -12.16
C ARG A 26 -17.74 8.02 -13.38
N GLN A 27 -18.43 7.38 -14.31
CA GLN A 27 -18.96 8.01 -15.53
C GLN A 27 -19.99 9.09 -15.21
N LEU A 28 -20.82 8.86 -14.19
CA LEU A 28 -21.78 9.87 -13.67
C LEU A 28 -21.13 10.96 -12.80
N GLY A 29 -19.79 10.98 -12.67
CA GLY A 29 -19.07 11.95 -11.84
C GLY A 29 -19.24 11.72 -10.34
N LEU A 30 -19.65 10.50 -9.93
CA LEU A 30 -19.87 10.13 -8.54
C LEU A 30 -18.70 9.30 -7.99
N LYS A 31 -18.37 9.52 -6.72
CA LYS A 31 -17.39 8.68 -6.03
C LYS A 31 -17.98 7.27 -5.79
N PRO A 32 -17.23 6.17 -6.05
CA PRO A 32 -17.69 4.80 -5.80
C PRO A 32 -17.59 4.45 -4.30
N ILE A 33 -18.48 5.04 -3.50
CA ILE A 33 -18.58 4.86 -2.04
C ILE A 33 -20.00 4.44 -1.63
N GLY A 34 -20.15 3.82 -0.47
CA GLY A 34 -21.34 3.13 0.03
C GLY A 34 -22.69 3.73 -0.32
N GLY A 35 -22.96 5.00 0.00
CA GLY A 35 -24.24 5.66 -0.28
C GLY A 35 -24.58 5.76 -1.76
N ASN A 36 -23.59 6.06 -2.60
CA ASN A 36 -23.76 6.17 -4.05
C ASN A 36 -24.07 4.82 -4.69
N TYR A 37 -23.45 3.73 -4.24
CA TYR A 37 -23.79 2.38 -4.67
C TYR A 37 -25.26 2.05 -4.39
N ARG A 38 -25.72 2.35 -3.17
CA ARG A 38 -27.13 2.11 -2.77
C ARG A 38 -28.10 2.87 -3.66
N THR A 39 -27.82 4.14 -3.94
CA THR A 39 -28.68 4.99 -4.76
C THR A 39 -28.77 4.49 -6.19
N ILE A 40 -27.62 4.20 -6.82
CA ILE A 40 -27.60 3.73 -8.23
C ILE A 40 -28.19 2.32 -8.34
N ASN A 41 -27.87 1.39 -7.44
CA ASN A 41 -28.47 0.05 -7.45
C ASN A 41 -30.00 0.10 -7.32
N ARG A 42 -30.53 0.97 -6.45
CA ARG A 42 -31.98 1.15 -6.32
C ARG A 42 -32.57 1.68 -7.63
N LEU A 43 -31.95 2.70 -8.25
CA LEU A 43 -32.45 3.25 -9.51
C LEU A 43 -32.42 2.21 -10.65
N ILE A 44 -31.36 1.41 -10.74
CA ILE A 44 -31.23 0.31 -11.70
C ILE A 44 -32.37 -0.70 -11.51
N ALA A 45 -32.65 -1.08 -10.26
CA ALA A 45 -33.75 -2.01 -9.93
C ALA A 45 -35.11 -1.40 -10.24
N ASP A 46 -35.38 -0.16 -9.81
CA ASP A 46 -36.65 0.55 -10.02
C ASP A 46 -36.96 0.74 -11.52
N GLN A 47 -35.95 0.90 -12.36
CA GLN A 47 -36.06 1.13 -13.79
C GLN A 47 -35.84 -0.14 -14.62
N ALA A 48 -35.71 -1.32 -13.98
CA ALA A 48 -35.44 -2.61 -14.59
C ALA A 48 -34.32 -2.56 -15.65
N ILE A 49 -33.21 -1.87 -15.34
CA ILE A 49 -32.07 -1.75 -16.25
C ILE A 49 -31.27 -3.04 -16.19
N ASP A 50 -31.01 -3.66 -17.36
CA ASP A 50 -30.24 -4.90 -17.45
C ASP A 50 -28.76 -4.68 -17.11
N THR A 51 -28.27 -5.47 -16.16
CA THR A 51 -26.88 -5.50 -15.72
C THR A 51 -26.25 -6.90 -15.87
N SER A 52 -26.84 -7.79 -16.66
CA SER A 52 -26.38 -9.17 -16.84
C SER A 52 -24.96 -9.25 -17.40
N HIS A 53 -24.52 -8.23 -18.13
CA HIS A 53 -23.17 -8.09 -18.68
C HIS A 53 -22.11 -7.64 -17.65
N PHE A 54 -22.52 -7.29 -16.43
CA PHE A 54 -21.55 -6.87 -15.41
C PHE A 54 -20.71 -8.05 -14.92
N THR A 55 -19.40 -7.86 -14.84
CA THR A 55 -18.45 -8.88 -14.40
C THR A 55 -18.37 -9.06 -12.88
N GLY A 56 -19.12 -8.25 -12.11
CA GLY A 56 -19.14 -8.32 -10.64
C GLY A 56 -17.75 -8.10 -10.02
N GLN A 57 -17.37 -8.95 -9.09
CA GLN A 57 -16.04 -8.91 -8.45
C GLN A 57 -14.92 -9.41 -9.36
N GLY A 58 -15.26 -10.08 -10.47
CA GLY A 58 -14.32 -10.60 -11.46
C GLY A 58 -13.92 -9.61 -12.55
N TRP A 59 -14.06 -8.30 -12.35
CA TRP A 59 -13.79 -7.26 -13.36
C TRP A 59 -12.37 -7.32 -13.97
N ASN A 60 -11.43 -7.94 -13.28
CA ASN A 60 -10.04 -8.10 -13.71
C ASN A 60 -9.71 -9.51 -14.23
N VAL A 61 -10.70 -10.41 -14.31
CA VAL A 61 -10.50 -11.75 -14.87
C VAL A 61 -10.13 -11.61 -16.34
N GLY A 62 -8.99 -12.18 -16.73
CA GLY A 62 -8.45 -12.07 -18.10
C GLY A 62 -7.62 -10.81 -18.37
N LEU A 63 -7.58 -9.83 -17.48
CA LEU A 63 -6.66 -8.71 -17.61
C LEU A 63 -5.24 -9.15 -17.23
N LYS A 64 -4.27 -8.90 -18.12
CA LYS A 64 -2.85 -9.11 -17.79
C LYS A 64 -2.44 -8.07 -16.78
N PHE A 65 -2.19 -8.52 -15.55
CA PHE A 65 -1.64 -7.66 -14.51
C PHE A 65 -0.16 -7.44 -14.84
N HIS A 66 0.21 -6.23 -15.20
CA HIS A 66 1.61 -5.86 -15.31
C HIS A 66 2.12 -5.59 -13.89
N PRO A 67 3.00 -6.43 -13.33
CA PRO A 67 3.58 -6.15 -12.02
C PRO A 67 4.26 -4.78 -12.09
N LYS A 68 4.03 -3.97 -11.05
CA LYS A 68 4.72 -2.69 -10.92
C LYS A 68 6.22 -2.95 -11.01
N GLN A 69 6.91 -2.25 -11.92
CA GLN A 69 8.35 -2.42 -12.12
C GLN A 69 9.08 -2.37 -10.77
N GLU A 70 9.89 -3.41 -10.51
CA GLU A 70 10.61 -3.49 -9.25
C GLU A 70 11.68 -2.40 -9.21
N LEU A 71 11.67 -1.58 -8.17
CA LEU A 71 12.66 -0.52 -7.99
C LEU A 71 14.06 -1.13 -7.81
N THR A 72 15.03 -0.57 -8.48
CA THR A 72 16.44 -0.97 -8.34
C THR A 72 17.02 -0.51 -7.01
N ASP A 73 18.07 -1.17 -6.54
CA ASP A 73 18.75 -0.81 -5.30
C ASP A 73 19.32 0.62 -5.34
N ALA A 74 19.75 1.08 -6.53
CA ALA A 74 20.23 2.45 -6.75
C ALA A 74 19.16 3.54 -6.46
N VAL A 75 17.87 3.21 -6.58
CA VAL A 75 16.75 4.13 -6.28
C VAL A 75 16.26 3.98 -4.84
N ILE A 76 16.47 2.81 -4.24
CA ILE A 76 16.02 2.50 -2.89
C ILE A 76 16.98 3.03 -1.83
N PHE A 77 18.30 2.76 -2.00
CA PHE A 77 19.34 3.07 -1.02
C PHE A 77 19.93 4.49 -1.18
N VAL A 78 19.05 5.47 -1.16
CA VAL A 78 19.38 6.89 -1.29
C VAL A 78 18.83 7.70 -0.11
N GLU A 79 19.34 8.90 0.05
CA GLU A 79 18.74 9.92 0.91
C GLU A 79 17.41 10.40 0.32
N ASN A 80 16.44 10.74 1.14
CA ASN A 80 15.07 11.14 0.75
C ASN A 80 14.33 10.09 -0.09
N SER A 81 14.57 8.81 0.17
CA SER A 81 13.91 7.69 -0.48
C SER A 81 12.40 7.67 -0.19
N ASN A 82 11.60 7.42 -1.22
CA ASN A 82 10.16 7.17 -1.08
C ASN A 82 9.83 5.69 -0.80
N TYR A 83 10.85 4.84 -0.66
CA TYR A 83 10.65 3.41 -0.41
C TYR A 83 10.37 3.14 1.06
N LYS A 84 9.13 2.72 1.37
CA LYS A 84 8.64 2.59 2.77
C LYS A 84 8.48 1.14 3.24
N CYS A 85 8.76 0.14 2.41
CA CYS A 85 8.55 -1.26 2.76
C CYS A 85 9.73 -1.79 3.59
N SER A 86 9.65 -1.67 4.92
CA SER A 86 10.75 -1.99 5.86
C SER A 86 11.24 -3.45 5.77
N TRP A 87 10.34 -4.45 5.61
CA TRP A 87 10.76 -5.83 5.51
C TRP A 87 11.54 -6.12 4.21
N ARG A 88 11.11 -5.55 3.07
CA ARG A 88 11.84 -5.69 1.80
C ARG A 88 13.16 -4.92 1.82
N LEU A 89 13.18 -3.75 2.44
CA LEU A 89 14.40 -2.97 2.64
C LEU A 89 15.43 -3.79 3.45
N ARG A 90 14.97 -4.43 4.54
CA ARG A 90 15.80 -5.32 5.36
C ARG A 90 16.38 -6.49 4.54
N GLU A 91 15.55 -7.21 3.78
CA GLU A 91 16.02 -8.35 2.98
C GLU A 91 17.00 -7.92 1.89
N ARG A 92 16.76 -6.78 1.23
CA ARG A 92 17.70 -6.19 0.27
C ARG A 92 19.01 -5.78 0.93
N TYR A 93 18.93 -5.13 2.09
CA TYR A 93 20.11 -4.75 2.87
C TYR A 93 20.95 -5.97 3.27
N LYS A 94 20.32 -7.04 3.76
CA LYS A 94 21.01 -8.30 4.06
C LYS A 94 21.71 -8.87 2.84
N LYS A 95 21.03 -8.90 1.69
CA LYS A 95 21.57 -9.42 0.44
C LYS A 95 22.78 -8.62 -0.03
N LEU A 96 22.74 -7.29 0.07
CA LEU A 96 23.84 -6.41 -0.37
C LEU A 96 25.04 -6.44 0.58
N THR A 97 24.80 -6.51 1.88
CA THR A 97 25.87 -6.36 2.89
C THR A 97 26.35 -7.68 3.46
N GLY A 98 25.64 -8.80 3.25
CA GLY A 98 25.91 -10.09 3.88
C GLY A 98 25.65 -10.12 5.40
N LYS A 99 25.13 -9.04 6.01
CA LYS A 99 24.91 -8.95 7.46
C LYS A 99 23.68 -9.73 7.87
N THR A 100 23.83 -10.61 8.87
CA THR A 100 22.76 -11.49 9.38
C THR A 100 22.68 -11.51 10.91
N THR A 101 23.43 -10.64 11.58
CA THR A 101 23.49 -10.54 13.05
C THR A 101 23.06 -9.17 13.53
N CYS A 102 22.65 -9.07 14.79
CA CYS A 102 22.41 -7.77 15.45
C CYS A 102 23.69 -6.99 15.57
N ALA A 103 23.75 -5.76 15.07
CA ALA A 103 24.94 -4.93 15.12
C ALA A 103 25.33 -4.50 16.54
N CYS A 104 24.40 -4.56 17.51
CA CYS A 104 24.63 -4.17 18.87
C CYS A 104 25.10 -5.35 19.74
N CYS A 105 24.37 -6.47 19.78
CA CYS A 105 24.67 -7.61 20.65
C CYS A 105 25.28 -8.81 19.94
N GLY A 106 25.42 -8.79 18.62
CA GLY A 106 26.01 -9.86 17.82
C GLY A 106 25.10 -11.08 17.60
N LEU A 107 23.94 -11.18 18.26
CA LEU A 107 23.09 -12.34 18.17
C LEU A 107 22.39 -12.43 16.81
N SER A 108 22.30 -13.65 16.29
CA SER A 108 21.49 -14.04 15.12
C SER A 108 20.34 -14.96 15.47
N GLU A 109 20.45 -15.64 16.64
CA GLU A 109 19.45 -16.61 17.11
C GLU A 109 19.22 -16.48 18.62
N TRP A 110 18.09 -16.98 19.07
CA TRP A 110 17.73 -17.09 20.47
C TRP A 110 17.06 -18.42 20.73
N ARG A 111 17.58 -19.19 21.66
CA ARG A 111 17.06 -20.53 22.03
C ARG A 111 16.94 -21.47 20.82
N GLY A 112 17.92 -21.47 19.92
CA GLY A 112 17.95 -22.28 18.72
C GLY A 112 16.99 -21.85 17.59
N GLN A 113 16.42 -20.64 17.68
CA GLN A 113 15.57 -20.06 16.64
C GLN A 113 16.15 -18.74 16.13
N PRO A 114 16.07 -18.46 14.81
CA PRO A 114 16.53 -17.18 14.24
C PRO A 114 15.79 -15.98 14.86
N ILE A 115 16.53 -14.95 15.24
CA ILE A 115 15.94 -13.70 15.74
C ILE A 115 15.43 -12.87 14.54
N PRO A 116 14.19 -12.35 14.60
CA PRO A 116 13.69 -11.41 13.60
C PRO A 116 14.44 -10.07 13.71
N LEU A 117 15.55 -9.92 12.95
CA LEU A 117 16.26 -8.64 12.91
C LEU A 117 15.42 -7.57 12.23
N GLU A 118 15.51 -6.34 12.72
CA GLU A 118 14.80 -5.16 12.22
C GLU A 118 15.79 -4.18 11.60
N ILE A 119 15.38 -3.54 10.49
CA ILE A 119 16.18 -2.45 9.91
C ILE A 119 16.05 -1.20 10.77
N HIS A 120 17.15 -0.58 11.10
CA HIS A 120 17.22 0.62 11.92
C HIS A 120 17.93 1.73 11.15
N HIS A 121 17.33 2.93 11.14
CA HIS A 121 17.92 4.15 10.60
C HIS A 121 18.70 4.86 11.72
N ILE A 122 20.02 4.92 11.58
CA ILE A 122 20.94 5.41 12.64
C ILE A 122 20.61 6.85 13.02
N ASN A 123 20.31 7.72 12.03
CA ASN A 123 19.94 9.12 12.25
C ASN A 123 18.46 9.33 12.64
N GLY A 124 17.64 8.27 12.66
CA GLY A 124 16.21 8.35 12.96
C GLY A 124 15.32 8.82 11.79
N ASP A 125 15.89 9.21 10.66
CA ASP A 125 15.11 9.56 9.45
C ASP A 125 14.82 8.31 8.62
N ASN A 126 13.55 7.91 8.59
CA ASN A 126 13.07 6.76 7.85
C ASN A 126 13.05 6.95 6.33
N ARG A 127 13.42 8.12 5.83
CA ARG A 127 13.58 8.43 4.40
C ARG A 127 15.02 8.33 3.94
N ASP A 128 15.98 8.32 4.87
CA ASP A 128 17.40 8.18 4.54
C ASP A 128 17.80 6.70 4.54
N ASN A 129 17.58 6.06 3.38
CA ASN A 129 17.89 4.65 3.18
C ASN A 129 19.33 4.39 2.72
N ARG A 130 20.24 5.37 2.80
CA ARG A 130 21.66 5.13 2.48
C ARG A 130 22.20 3.95 3.29
N ILE A 131 22.96 3.07 2.67
CA ILE A 131 23.52 1.87 3.33
C ILE A 131 24.33 2.24 4.58
N SER A 132 25.04 3.38 4.56
CA SER A 132 25.80 3.92 5.70
C SER A 132 24.93 4.34 6.88
N ASN A 133 23.66 4.67 6.64
CA ASN A 133 22.68 5.05 7.66
C ASN A 133 21.81 3.88 8.14
N LEU A 134 21.99 2.69 7.59
CA LEU A 134 21.19 1.52 7.91
C LEU A 134 21.99 0.49 8.72
N THR A 135 21.34 -0.13 9.70
CA THR A 135 21.90 -1.24 10.44
C THR A 135 20.80 -2.25 10.82
N LEU A 136 21.21 -3.45 11.23
CA LEU A 136 20.30 -4.50 11.70
C LEU A 136 20.39 -4.62 13.22
N LEU A 137 19.24 -4.53 13.88
CA LEU A 137 19.15 -4.73 15.33
C LEU A 137 18.12 -5.82 15.65
N CYS A 138 18.36 -6.57 16.73
CA CYS A 138 17.31 -7.40 17.30
C CYS A 138 16.26 -6.51 17.98
N PRO A 139 15.02 -6.98 18.20
CA PRO A 139 13.95 -6.18 18.80
C PRO A 139 14.33 -5.56 20.15
N ASN A 140 15.08 -6.29 20.97
CA ASN A 140 15.52 -5.78 22.29
C ASN A 140 16.51 -4.62 22.15
N CYS A 141 17.54 -4.75 21.31
CA CYS A 141 18.50 -3.67 21.08
C CYS A 141 17.85 -2.48 20.37
N HIS A 142 16.94 -2.74 19.42
CA HIS A 142 16.20 -1.71 18.71
C HIS A 142 15.32 -0.89 19.68
N ALA A 143 14.63 -1.55 20.61
CA ALA A 143 13.80 -0.89 21.61
C ALA A 143 14.58 0.03 22.57
N GLN A 144 15.90 -0.15 22.68
CA GLN A 144 16.79 0.65 23.54
C GLN A 144 17.40 1.86 22.82
N THR A 145 17.19 2.00 21.51
CA THR A 145 17.69 3.16 20.75
C THR A 145 16.92 4.45 21.10
N ASP A 146 17.59 5.59 21.02
CA ASP A 146 17.01 6.91 21.36
C ASP A 146 15.87 7.32 20.44
N ASN A 147 15.89 6.86 19.17
CA ASN A 147 14.89 7.19 18.16
C ASN A 147 13.84 6.06 17.94
N TYR A 148 13.80 5.04 18.80
CA TYR A 148 12.82 3.96 18.71
C TYR A 148 11.40 4.47 18.80
N ARG A 149 10.55 4.13 17.79
CA ARG A 149 9.15 4.55 17.69
C ARG A 149 8.92 6.05 17.90
N GLY A 150 9.88 6.87 17.51
CA GLY A 150 9.77 8.32 17.58
C GLY A 150 10.13 8.94 18.93
N LYS A 151 10.76 8.19 19.85
CA LYS A 151 11.22 8.73 21.14
C LYS A 151 12.08 10.00 21.02
N GLY A 152 12.85 10.14 19.94
CA GLY A 152 13.73 11.29 19.69
C GLY A 152 13.06 12.47 18.98
N ARG A 153 11.78 12.38 18.60
CA ARG A 153 11.06 13.51 18.01
C ARG A 153 10.70 14.48 19.14
N LYS A 154 11.49 15.53 19.31
CA LYS A 154 11.05 16.72 20.05
C LYS A 154 9.84 17.26 19.26
N GLY A 155 8.67 17.31 19.90
CA GLY A 155 7.51 17.97 19.31
C GLY A 155 7.88 19.44 19.06
N ASP A 156 7.68 19.90 17.83
CA ASP A 156 7.63 21.32 17.52
C ASP A 156 6.34 21.92 18.09
#